data_851b33dad10ba7b75b7459162cac51ba
#
_entry.id   851b33dad10ba7b75b7459162cac51ba
#
_cell.length_a   1.000
_cell.length_b   1.000
_cell.length_c   1.000
_cell.angle_alpha   90.00
_cell.angle_beta   90.00
_cell.angle_gamma   90.00
#
_symmetry.space_group_name_H-M   'P 1'
#
loop_
_entity.id
_entity.type
_entity.pdbx_description
1 polymer ?
#
loop_
_entity_poly.entity_id
_entity_poly.type
_entity_poly.pdbx_seq_one_letter_code
_entity_poly.pdbx_strand_id
1 'polypeptide(L)'
;MEAVRILLECGANVESLVKTTSKTEFLPVHMASRLGLPAITQCLIDFGCDLNSQTDSGDTALMICAKYKQEECLKVLTRAGADFGLVNSAGQSASSIAESYKWSHGFQQAVVDVIRNSKIPKSSNTSTFSPLIFVSKAGDAEALKTVIESGEFDLDYQDDSGFSAAMHTAVKGHVESFRLLVYAGADVKLCNKSGETAITLSELNQNCNLFEKVMLEFTLEKGNQNTGGFYALHCAARRGDLDAVTLLTSKGFDVNVPDGEDYTPLMLAAREGHTSLCKLLISYGAHCNAKNARGETALLLARKFAGGKNGTEGVILDELACKLVLGGAYVQKHTKCGKGHPHLKQLRMLRSSGVLCWGQSSRRNVLCREAVLGPSSTLRRNRHNTGDAEEPGMFRVLTTKNREVHFVCEGGSEAAKLWVRGIKLVTRGV
;
A
#
# COMPACT_ATOMS: atom_id res chain seq x y z
N MET A 1 -24.84 36.31 35.34
CA MET A 1 -25.24 36.38 33.90
C MET A 1 -26.25 37.52 33.68
N GLU A 2 -27.31 37.59 34.44
CA GLU A 2 -28.37 38.59 34.24
C GLU A 2 -27.89 40.05 34.31
N ALA A 3 -27.00 40.40 35.25
CA ALA A 3 -26.38 41.71 35.33
C ALA A 3 -25.59 42.12 34.09
N VAL A 4 -24.84 41.18 33.48
CA VAL A 4 -24.08 41.44 32.23
C VAL A 4 -25.06 41.70 31.06
N ARG A 5 -26.13 40.93 30.98
CA ARG A 5 -27.17 41.10 29.99
C ARG A 5 -27.86 42.44 30.11
N ILE A 6 -28.28 42.83 31.29
CA ILE A 6 -28.92 44.11 31.57
C ILE A 6 -27.99 45.29 31.17
N LEU A 7 -26.67 45.17 31.52
CA LEU A 7 -25.71 46.21 31.16
C LEU A 7 -25.59 46.37 29.63
N LEU A 8 -25.56 45.25 28.91
CA LEU A 8 -25.47 45.25 27.45
C LEU A 8 -26.79 45.77 26.80
N GLU A 9 -27.95 45.40 27.35
CA GLU A 9 -29.26 45.90 26.93
C GLU A 9 -29.38 47.42 27.20
N CYS A 10 -28.73 47.93 28.24
CA CYS A 10 -28.64 49.37 28.54
C CYS A 10 -27.58 50.11 27.70
N GLY A 11 -26.97 49.44 26.73
CA GLY A 11 -26.01 50.08 25.80
C GLY A 11 -24.57 50.07 26.24
N ALA A 12 -24.17 49.21 27.19
CA ALA A 12 -22.77 49.03 27.52
C ALA A 12 -22.01 48.45 26.27
N ASN A 13 -20.85 49.01 25.99
CA ASN A 13 -20.07 48.59 24.83
C ASN A 13 -19.43 47.21 25.09
N VAL A 14 -19.79 46.25 24.23
CA VAL A 14 -19.30 44.85 24.30
C VAL A 14 -17.78 44.75 24.07
N GLU A 15 -17.20 45.77 23.40
CA GLU A 15 -15.75 45.88 23.11
C GLU A 15 -15.02 46.82 24.09
N SER A 16 -15.52 47.05 25.27
CA SER A 16 -14.87 47.89 26.26
C SER A 16 -13.62 47.22 26.81
N LEU A 17 -12.48 47.88 26.69
CA LEU A 17 -11.20 47.37 27.21
C LEU A 17 -11.20 47.34 28.75
N VAL A 18 -10.84 46.17 29.30
CA VAL A 18 -10.66 45.96 30.74
C VAL A 18 -9.18 45.96 31.03
N LYS A 19 -8.70 46.97 31.77
CA LYS A 19 -7.29 47.04 32.22
C LYS A 19 -7.10 46.17 33.44
N THR A 20 -6.20 45.21 33.35
CA THR A 20 -5.81 44.40 34.50
C THR A 20 -4.68 45.06 35.28
N THR A 21 -4.43 44.60 36.50
CA THR A 21 -3.31 45.06 37.36
C THR A 21 -1.94 44.84 36.70
N SER A 22 -1.84 43.95 35.71
CA SER A 22 -0.65 43.64 34.93
C SER A 22 -0.48 44.49 33.67
N LYS A 23 -1.27 45.59 33.50
CA LYS A 23 -1.29 46.44 32.32
C LYS A 23 -1.67 45.78 31.00
N THR A 24 -2.07 44.50 31.00
CA THR A 24 -2.61 43.86 29.81
C THR A 24 -4.08 44.26 29.60
N GLU A 25 -4.38 44.63 28.36
CA GLU A 25 -5.73 45.01 27.95
C GLU A 25 -6.47 43.79 27.45
N PHE A 26 -7.63 43.49 28.03
CA PHE A 26 -8.50 42.40 27.63
C PHE A 26 -9.89 42.93 27.28
N LEU A 27 -10.47 42.42 26.20
CA LEU A 27 -11.89 42.59 25.93
C LEU A 27 -12.73 41.65 26.83
N PRO A 28 -14.03 41.96 27.05
CA PRO A 28 -14.92 41.14 27.86
C PRO A 28 -14.93 39.66 27.43
N VAL A 29 -14.88 39.37 26.13
CA VAL A 29 -14.82 37.99 25.60
C VAL A 29 -13.55 37.27 26.01
N HIS A 30 -12.39 37.93 26.05
CA HIS A 30 -11.13 37.38 26.51
C HIS A 30 -11.19 37.04 28.00
N MET A 31 -11.78 37.92 28.83
CA MET A 31 -11.93 37.69 30.26
C MET A 31 -12.93 36.59 30.57
N ALA A 32 -14.05 36.51 29.86
CA ALA A 32 -15.03 35.45 30.00
C ALA A 32 -14.42 34.10 29.61
N SER A 33 -13.64 34.07 28.54
CA SER A 33 -12.90 32.88 28.10
C SER A 33 -11.85 32.45 29.11
N ARG A 34 -11.07 33.37 29.68
CA ARG A 34 -10.05 33.09 30.69
C ARG A 34 -10.65 32.53 31.97
N LEU A 35 -11.77 33.03 32.41
CA LEU A 35 -12.47 32.66 33.65
C LEU A 35 -13.34 31.40 33.47
N GLY A 36 -13.54 30.92 32.26
CA GLY A 36 -14.39 29.77 31.98
C GLY A 36 -15.88 30.03 32.21
N LEU A 37 -16.40 31.16 31.70
CA LEU A 37 -17.76 31.58 31.87
C LEU A 37 -18.59 31.48 30.59
N PRO A 38 -18.99 30.23 30.15
CA PRO A 38 -19.61 30.00 28.85
C PRO A 38 -20.91 30.76 28.63
N ALA A 39 -21.71 30.91 29.67
CA ALA A 39 -22.95 31.66 29.58
C ALA A 39 -22.72 33.19 29.35
N ILE A 40 -21.65 33.77 29.91
CA ILE A 40 -21.25 35.14 29.65
C ILE A 40 -20.65 35.24 28.25
N THR A 41 -19.81 34.29 27.86
CA THR A 41 -19.25 34.20 26.49
C THR A 41 -20.37 34.18 25.46
N GLN A 42 -21.40 33.34 25.66
CA GLN A 42 -22.56 33.28 24.77
C GLN A 42 -23.32 34.64 24.74
N CYS A 43 -23.54 35.24 25.88
CA CYS A 43 -24.21 36.55 25.96
C CYS A 43 -23.43 37.63 25.18
N LEU A 44 -22.10 37.69 25.30
CA LEU A 44 -21.27 38.65 24.54
C LEU A 44 -21.34 38.37 23.03
N ILE A 45 -21.40 37.11 22.62
CA ILE A 45 -21.58 36.71 21.23
C ILE A 45 -22.94 37.18 20.69
N ASP A 46 -24.02 36.99 21.46
CA ASP A 46 -25.37 37.37 21.08
C ASP A 46 -25.51 38.93 20.90
N PHE A 47 -24.67 39.67 21.59
CA PHE A 47 -24.56 41.14 21.44
C PHE A 47 -23.47 41.57 20.44
N GLY A 48 -22.91 40.64 19.64
CA GLY A 48 -22.08 40.93 18.48
C GLY A 48 -20.64 41.26 18.79
N CYS A 49 -20.04 40.65 19.83
CA CYS A 49 -18.59 40.80 20.05
C CYS A 49 -17.77 40.22 18.91
N ASP A 50 -16.60 40.81 18.66
CA ASP A 50 -15.64 40.25 17.71
C ASP A 50 -14.96 38.99 18.28
N LEU A 51 -15.29 37.85 17.69
CA LEU A 51 -14.74 36.53 18.11
C LEU A 51 -13.26 36.41 17.84
N ASN A 52 -12.72 37.16 16.90
CA ASN A 52 -11.37 37.10 16.38
C ASN A 52 -10.49 38.24 16.86
N SER A 53 -11.00 39.06 17.75
CA SER A 53 -10.23 40.11 18.41
C SER A 53 -9.00 39.50 19.12
N GLN A 54 -7.89 40.22 19.06
CA GLN A 54 -6.62 39.78 19.64
C GLN A 54 -6.19 40.68 20.78
N THR A 55 -5.60 40.12 21.82
CA THR A 55 -4.93 40.87 22.90
C THR A 55 -3.62 41.49 22.42
N ASP A 56 -2.94 42.26 23.26
CA ASP A 56 -1.59 42.80 22.97
C ASP A 56 -0.55 41.69 22.62
N SER A 57 -0.73 40.48 23.14
CA SER A 57 0.09 39.29 22.78
C SER A 57 -0.37 38.59 21.50
N GLY A 58 -1.42 39.06 20.87
CA GLY A 58 -2.03 38.46 19.71
C GLY A 58 -2.92 37.24 20.04
N ASP A 59 -3.20 36.97 21.33
CA ASP A 59 -4.04 35.84 21.70
C ASP A 59 -5.51 36.13 21.42
N THR A 60 -6.20 35.22 20.71
CA THR A 60 -7.67 35.27 20.55
C THR A 60 -8.38 34.60 21.73
N ALA A 61 -9.70 34.77 21.81
CA ALA A 61 -10.54 34.11 22.82
C ALA A 61 -10.40 32.59 22.76
N LEU A 62 -10.28 31.95 21.57
CA LEU A 62 -9.98 30.53 21.39
C LEU A 62 -8.63 30.12 21.98
N MET A 63 -7.58 30.90 21.73
CA MET A 63 -6.24 30.65 22.28
C MET A 63 -6.23 30.76 23.80
N ILE A 64 -6.96 31.71 24.36
CA ILE A 64 -7.13 31.86 25.80
C ILE A 64 -7.86 30.66 26.38
N CYS A 65 -8.94 30.15 25.74
CA CYS A 65 -9.59 28.90 26.15
C CYS A 65 -8.62 27.73 26.15
N ALA A 66 -7.80 27.59 25.12
CA ALA A 66 -6.79 26.53 25.02
C ALA A 66 -5.75 26.62 26.17
N LYS A 67 -5.26 27.84 26.46
CA LYS A 67 -4.27 28.10 27.51
C LYS A 67 -4.79 27.78 28.91
N TYR A 68 -6.03 28.14 29.18
CA TYR A 68 -6.65 27.96 30.50
C TYR A 68 -7.55 26.73 30.60
N LYS A 69 -7.57 25.87 29.55
CA LYS A 69 -8.31 24.58 29.49
C LYS A 69 -9.82 24.75 29.69
N GLN A 70 -10.39 25.79 29.10
CA GLN A 70 -11.80 26.14 29.24
C GLN A 70 -12.66 25.49 28.14
N GLU A 71 -13.04 24.25 28.33
CA GLU A 71 -13.71 23.40 27.36
C GLU A 71 -15.04 23.99 26.88
N GLU A 72 -15.93 24.35 27.82
CA GLU A 72 -17.26 24.83 27.46
C GLU A 72 -17.23 26.19 26.74
N CYS A 73 -16.30 27.09 27.13
CA CYS A 73 -16.10 28.33 26.39
C CYS A 73 -15.57 28.09 25.00
N LEU A 74 -14.64 27.14 24.83
CA LEU A 74 -14.12 26.72 23.53
C LEU A 74 -15.25 26.23 22.62
N LYS A 75 -16.14 25.37 23.14
CA LYS A 75 -17.30 24.86 22.38
C LYS A 75 -18.24 26.00 21.96
N VAL A 76 -18.49 26.95 22.83
CA VAL A 76 -19.35 28.13 22.54
C VAL A 76 -18.73 28.95 21.41
N LEU A 77 -17.44 29.30 21.51
CA LEU A 77 -16.74 30.10 20.50
C LEU A 77 -16.66 29.37 19.15
N THR A 78 -16.40 28.04 19.18
CA THR A 78 -16.36 27.22 17.97
C THR A 78 -17.72 27.21 17.24
N ARG A 79 -18.83 27.04 17.99
CA ARG A 79 -20.19 27.08 17.44
C ARG A 79 -20.55 28.43 16.84
N ALA A 80 -20.02 29.50 17.42
CA ALA A 80 -20.21 30.85 16.94
C ALA A 80 -19.38 31.19 15.70
N GLY A 81 -18.41 30.32 15.33
CA GLY A 81 -17.58 30.48 14.13
C GLY A 81 -16.31 31.31 14.34
N ALA A 82 -15.73 31.25 15.53
CA ALA A 82 -14.41 31.82 15.77
C ALA A 82 -13.34 31.13 14.89
N ASP A 83 -12.35 31.91 14.45
CA ASP A 83 -11.34 31.47 13.47
C ASP A 83 -10.18 30.73 14.12
N PHE A 84 -10.00 29.47 13.74
CA PHE A 84 -8.91 28.61 14.16
C PHE A 84 -7.59 28.84 13.39
N GLY A 85 -7.65 29.54 12.26
CA GLY A 85 -6.51 29.83 11.39
C GLY A 85 -5.59 30.94 11.90
N LEU A 86 -6.01 31.68 12.93
CA LEU A 86 -5.25 32.79 13.50
C LEU A 86 -4.08 32.29 14.35
N VAL A 87 -3.03 33.11 14.40
CA VAL A 87 -1.84 32.89 15.23
C VAL A 87 -1.55 34.14 16.08
N ASN A 88 -0.97 33.93 17.27
CA ASN A 88 -0.54 35.01 18.13
C ASN A 88 0.81 35.59 17.69
N SER A 89 1.33 36.58 18.43
CA SER A 89 2.61 37.26 18.15
C SER A 89 3.82 36.30 18.22
N ALA A 90 3.68 35.14 18.86
CA ALA A 90 4.67 34.08 18.90
C ALA A 90 4.50 33.03 17.79
N GLY A 91 3.57 33.23 16.83
CA GLY A 91 3.26 32.29 15.77
C GLY A 91 2.49 31.03 16.23
N GLN A 92 1.88 31.05 17.43
CA GLN A 92 1.17 29.92 17.99
C GLN A 92 -0.34 30.00 17.65
N SER A 93 -0.91 28.88 17.21
CA SER A 93 -2.35 28.67 17.05
C SER A 93 -3.02 28.18 18.32
N ALA A 94 -4.35 28.14 18.36
CA ALA A 94 -5.09 27.59 19.49
C ALA A 94 -4.74 26.11 19.75
N SER A 95 -4.53 25.31 18.71
CA SER A 95 -4.14 23.90 18.86
C SER A 95 -2.71 23.75 19.37
N SER A 96 -1.73 24.52 18.89
CA SER A 96 -0.35 24.48 19.37
C SER A 96 -0.22 24.97 20.83
N ILE A 97 -1.06 25.95 21.23
CA ILE A 97 -1.15 26.36 22.62
C ILE A 97 -1.71 25.22 23.48
N ALA A 98 -2.77 24.53 23.04
CA ALA A 98 -3.31 23.37 23.75
C ALA A 98 -2.25 22.28 23.98
N GLU A 99 -1.39 22.03 22.97
CA GLU A 99 -0.25 21.11 23.08
C GLU A 99 0.76 21.58 24.12
N SER A 100 1.17 22.84 24.06
CA SER A 100 2.16 23.43 24.97
C SER A 100 1.69 23.37 26.43
N TYR A 101 0.38 23.52 26.66
CA TYR A 101 -0.23 23.44 28.00
C TYR A 101 -0.72 22.05 28.38
N LYS A 102 -0.34 20.98 27.63
CA LYS A 102 -0.70 19.57 27.89
C LYS A 102 -2.22 19.39 28.01
N TRP A 103 -2.94 19.94 27.05
CA TRP A 103 -4.40 19.84 26.96
C TRP A 103 -4.88 19.39 25.59
N SER A 104 -4.01 18.82 24.76
CA SER A 104 -4.31 18.40 23.38
C SER A 104 -5.56 17.52 23.29
N HIS A 105 -5.68 16.55 24.20
CA HIS A 105 -6.81 15.63 24.19
C HIS A 105 -8.14 16.33 24.51
N GLY A 106 -8.20 17.16 25.55
CA GLY A 106 -9.41 17.91 25.90
C GLY A 106 -9.81 18.92 24.83
N PHE A 107 -8.81 19.58 24.23
CA PHE A 107 -9.03 20.48 23.10
C PHE A 107 -9.60 19.72 21.89
N GLN A 108 -9.00 18.58 21.55
CA GLN A 108 -9.45 17.74 20.46
C GLN A 108 -10.88 17.26 20.68
N GLN A 109 -11.18 16.75 21.86
CA GLN A 109 -12.52 16.27 22.22
C GLN A 109 -13.57 17.39 22.11
N ALA A 110 -13.28 18.57 22.65
CA ALA A 110 -14.19 19.71 22.60
C ALA A 110 -14.52 20.14 21.14
N VAL A 111 -13.52 20.17 20.28
CA VAL A 111 -13.72 20.54 18.87
C VAL A 111 -14.47 19.44 18.10
N VAL A 112 -14.13 18.18 18.33
CA VAL A 112 -14.81 17.03 17.72
C VAL A 112 -16.28 16.98 18.12
N ASP A 113 -16.61 17.23 19.41
CA ASP A 113 -17.99 17.31 19.89
C ASP A 113 -18.82 18.38 19.17
N VAL A 114 -18.20 19.51 18.84
CA VAL A 114 -18.88 20.57 18.08
C VAL A 114 -19.11 20.14 16.65
N ILE A 115 -18.13 19.48 16.01
CA ILE A 115 -18.23 18.99 14.63
C ILE A 115 -19.33 17.92 14.50
N ARG A 116 -19.41 16.97 15.46
CA ARG A 116 -20.50 15.96 15.50
C ARG A 116 -21.91 16.62 15.52
N ASN A 117 -22.03 17.81 16.10
CA ASN A 117 -23.25 18.58 16.09
C ASN A 117 -23.41 19.46 14.84
N SER A 118 -22.79 19.09 13.75
CA SER A 118 -22.89 19.73 12.43
C SER A 118 -22.43 21.20 12.38
N LYS A 119 -21.47 21.57 13.25
CA LYS A 119 -20.83 22.88 13.23
C LYS A 119 -19.33 22.73 12.98
N ILE A 120 -18.93 22.98 11.73
CA ILE A 120 -17.52 22.85 11.33
C ILE A 120 -16.76 24.12 11.73
N PRO A 121 -15.59 24.00 12.38
CA PRO A 121 -14.75 25.12 12.75
C PRO A 121 -14.31 25.93 11.53
N LYS A 122 -14.40 27.24 11.58
CA LYS A 122 -13.87 28.12 10.55
C LYS A 122 -12.36 28.24 10.64
N SER A 123 -11.70 28.34 9.50
CA SER A 123 -10.27 28.59 9.42
C SER A 123 -9.96 29.48 8.22
N SER A 124 -9.37 30.65 8.48
CA SER A 124 -8.86 31.56 7.45
C SER A 124 -7.54 31.07 6.84
N ASN A 125 -6.85 30.16 7.51
CA ASN A 125 -5.58 29.57 7.09
C ASN A 125 -5.56 28.06 7.28
N THR A 126 -5.67 27.33 6.17
CA THR A 126 -5.71 25.87 6.15
C THR A 126 -4.40 25.22 6.57
N SER A 127 -3.25 25.88 6.37
CA SER A 127 -1.95 25.37 6.88
C SER A 127 -1.88 25.44 8.41
N THR A 128 -2.53 26.43 9.04
CA THR A 128 -2.59 26.52 10.50
C THR A 128 -3.59 25.54 11.08
N PHE A 129 -4.77 25.43 10.49
CA PHE A 129 -5.83 24.53 10.93
C PHE A 129 -6.69 24.08 9.76
N SER A 130 -6.68 22.79 9.48
CA SER A 130 -7.59 22.12 8.54
C SER A 130 -8.55 21.24 9.33
N PRO A 131 -9.87 21.50 9.30
CA PRO A 131 -10.85 20.64 9.95
C PRO A 131 -10.75 19.19 9.53
N LEU A 132 -10.57 18.93 8.23
CA LEU A 132 -10.43 17.57 7.69
C LEU A 132 -9.23 16.83 8.28
N ILE A 133 -8.04 17.44 8.25
CA ILE A 133 -6.82 16.84 8.83
C ILE A 133 -6.96 16.69 10.35
N PHE A 134 -7.54 17.67 11.02
CA PHE A 134 -7.74 17.62 12.47
C PHE A 134 -8.59 16.42 12.90
N VAL A 135 -9.74 16.19 12.24
CA VAL A 135 -10.64 15.08 12.55
C VAL A 135 -10.01 13.73 12.14
N SER A 136 -9.27 13.71 11.04
CA SER A 136 -8.54 12.52 10.60
C SER A 136 -7.46 12.10 11.62
N LYS A 137 -6.75 13.06 12.21
CA LYS A 137 -5.80 12.83 13.33
C LYS A 137 -6.51 12.36 14.60
N ALA A 138 -7.74 12.84 14.84
CA ALA A 138 -8.56 12.43 15.98
C ALA A 138 -9.10 11.00 15.86
N GLY A 139 -9.31 10.52 14.64
CA GLY A 139 -9.86 9.21 14.34
C GLY A 139 -11.36 9.08 14.60
N ASP A 140 -12.05 10.21 14.70
CA ASP A 140 -13.49 10.24 14.92
C ASP A 140 -14.27 10.11 13.62
N ALA A 141 -14.85 8.94 13.40
CA ALA A 141 -15.54 8.62 12.17
C ALA A 141 -16.82 9.46 11.94
N GLU A 142 -17.57 9.78 13.01
CA GLU A 142 -18.81 10.59 12.89
C GLU A 142 -18.49 12.04 12.55
N ALA A 143 -17.52 12.65 13.25
CA ALA A 143 -17.09 14.00 12.95
C ALA A 143 -16.46 14.08 11.54
N LEU A 144 -15.68 13.08 11.14
CA LEU A 144 -15.11 13.02 9.80
C LEU A 144 -16.19 12.93 8.72
N LYS A 145 -17.21 12.10 8.96
CA LYS A 145 -18.36 12.00 8.05
C LYS A 145 -19.05 13.34 7.88
N THR A 146 -19.29 14.09 8.98
CA THR A 146 -19.88 15.42 8.92
C THR A 146 -19.03 16.40 8.08
N VAL A 147 -17.71 16.35 8.22
CA VAL A 147 -16.79 17.20 7.43
C VAL A 147 -16.81 16.83 5.95
N ILE A 148 -16.83 15.54 5.63
CA ILE A 148 -16.89 15.04 4.24
C ILE A 148 -18.23 15.42 3.60
N GLU A 149 -19.34 15.24 4.29
CA GLU A 149 -20.70 15.52 3.79
C GLU A 149 -20.95 17.02 3.55
N SER A 150 -20.20 17.91 4.19
CA SER A 150 -20.28 19.35 3.90
C SER A 150 -19.83 19.70 2.48
N GLY A 151 -18.94 18.92 1.88
CA GLY A 151 -18.41 19.14 0.54
C GLY A 151 -17.51 20.38 0.39
N GLU A 152 -17.16 21.04 1.49
CA GLU A 152 -16.40 22.31 1.49
C GLU A 152 -14.88 22.09 1.45
N PHE A 153 -14.39 20.85 1.67
CA PHE A 153 -12.97 20.55 1.84
C PHE A 153 -12.43 19.67 0.74
N ASP A 154 -11.24 20.03 0.27
CA ASP A 154 -10.46 19.19 -0.62
C ASP A 154 -9.94 17.96 0.16
N LEU A 155 -10.41 16.75 -0.23
CA LEU A 155 -10.02 15.48 0.40
C LEU A 155 -8.54 15.15 0.20
N ASP A 156 -7.95 15.73 -0.84
CA ASP A 156 -6.56 15.51 -1.26
C ASP A 156 -5.60 16.60 -0.76
N TYR A 157 -6.12 17.55 0.04
CA TYR A 157 -5.30 18.58 0.67
C TYR A 157 -4.17 17.94 1.49
N GLN A 158 -2.94 18.42 1.27
CA GLN A 158 -1.75 18.00 1.99
C GLN A 158 -1.24 19.12 2.91
N ASP A 159 -0.88 18.76 4.15
CA ASP A 159 -0.26 19.70 5.09
C ASP A 159 1.20 20.05 4.70
N ASP A 160 1.84 20.92 5.47
CA ASP A 160 3.22 21.39 5.21
C ASP A 160 4.24 20.25 5.15
N SER A 161 3.94 19.07 5.70
CA SER A 161 4.77 17.87 5.61
C SER A 161 4.41 16.98 4.41
N GLY A 162 3.41 17.35 3.64
CA GLY A 162 2.86 16.60 2.51
C GLY A 162 1.91 15.48 2.94
N PHE A 163 1.44 15.47 4.18
CA PHE A 163 0.49 14.46 4.64
C PHE A 163 -0.95 14.83 4.29
N SER A 164 -1.65 13.92 3.61
CA SER A 164 -3.10 14.00 3.38
C SER A 164 -3.90 13.46 4.58
N ALA A 165 -5.22 13.71 4.59
CA ALA A 165 -6.13 13.15 5.57
C ALA A 165 -6.02 11.62 5.65
N ALA A 166 -5.98 10.94 4.48
CA ALA A 166 -5.82 9.49 4.39
C ALA A 166 -4.49 8.99 5.00
N MET A 167 -3.39 9.72 4.80
CA MET A 167 -2.09 9.40 5.41
C MET A 167 -2.12 9.53 6.93
N HIS A 168 -2.75 10.59 7.47
CA HIS A 168 -2.88 10.75 8.92
C HIS A 168 -3.69 9.63 9.57
N THR A 169 -4.79 9.20 8.93
CA THR A 169 -5.57 8.04 9.43
C THR A 169 -4.74 6.75 9.39
N ALA A 170 -3.93 6.57 8.35
CA ALA A 170 -3.04 5.41 8.21
C ALA A 170 -1.98 5.36 9.30
N VAL A 171 -1.25 6.46 9.56
CA VAL A 171 -0.24 6.55 10.63
C VAL A 171 -0.83 6.30 12.01
N LYS A 172 -2.04 6.78 12.26
CA LYS A 172 -2.70 6.62 13.57
C LYS A 172 -3.44 5.29 13.73
N GLY A 173 -3.60 4.52 12.67
CA GLY A 173 -4.32 3.25 12.69
C GLY A 173 -5.86 3.38 12.71
N HIS A 174 -6.40 4.52 12.25
CA HIS A 174 -7.83 4.81 12.24
C HIS A 174 -8.52 4.24 10.99
N VAL A 175 -8.76 2.92 10.98
CA VAL A 175 -9.23 2.17 9.82
C VAL A 175 -10.60 2.67 9.32
N GLU A 176 -11.54 2.96 10.22
CA GLU A 176 -12.88 3.40 9.83
C GLU A 176 -12.87 4.80 9.20
N SER A 177 -12.07 5.70 9.76
CA SER A 177 -11.85 7.03 9.17
C SER A 177 -11.19 6.94 7.80
N PHE A 178 -10.23 6.03 7.63
CA PHE A 178 -9.62 5.76 6.32
C PHE A 178 -10.65 5.23 5.32
N ARG A 179 -11.51 4.30 5.74
CA ARG A 179 -12.62 3.78 4.92
C ARG A 179 -13.50 4.91 4.40
N LEU A 180 -13.94 5.81 5.28
CA LEU A 180 -14.79 6.94 4.91
C LEU A 180 -14.11 7.83 3.86
N LEU A 181 -12.83 8.16 4.03
CA LEU A 181 -12.08 8.97 3.06
C LEU A 181 -11.97 8.30 1.70
N VAL A 182 -11.62 7.00 1.67
CA VAL A 182 -11.49 6.23 0.42
C VAL A 182 -12.85 6.18 -0.31
N TYR A 183 -13.94 5.92 0.42
CA TYR A 183 -15.28 5.85 -0.18
C TYR A 183 -15.81 7.22 -0.61
N ALA A 184 -15.32 8.30 -0.02
CA ALA A 184 -15.58 9.67 -0.45
C ALA A 184 -14.76 10.09 -1.68
N GLY A 185 -13.72 9.31 -2.06
CA GLY A 185 -12.93 9.54 -3.27
C GLY A 185 -11.56 10.17 -3.04
N ALA A 186 -11.03 10.16 -1.80
CA ALA A 186 -9.67 10.63 -1.51
C ALA A 186 -8.62 9.84 -2.30
N ASP A 187 -7.61 10.51 -2.85
CA ASP A 187 -6.52 9.87 -3.60
C ASP A 187 -5.48 9.26 -2.65
N VAL A 188 -5.49 7.93 -2.56
CA VAL A 188 -4.56 7.16 -1.73
C VAL A 188 -3.16 6.99 -2.33
N LYS A 189 -2.94 7.46 -3.57
CA LYS A 189 -1.63 7.42 -4.26
C LYS A 189 -0.77 8.62 -3.93
N LEU A 190 -1.34 9.66 -3.36
CA LEU A 190 -0.57 10.82 -2.95
C LEU A 190 0.62 10.38 -2.10
N CYS A 191 1.76 11.02 -2.33
CA CYS A 191 2.97 10.81 -1.57
C CYS A 191 3.26 12.03 -0.69
N ASN A 192 3.72 11.78 0.53
CA ASN A 192 4.27 12.83 1.38
C ASN A 192 5.66 13.27 0.86
N LYS A 193 6.30 14.20 1.54
CA LYS A 193 7.65 14.69 1.17
C LYS A 193 8.74 13.61 1.23
N SER A 194 8.50 12.50 1.93
CA SER A 194 9.39 11.33 1.99
C SER A 194 9.10 10.29 0.89
N GLY A 195 8.10 10.53 0.03
CA GLY A 195 7.69 9.58 -1.01
C GLY A 195 6.80 8.44 -0.50
N GLU A 196 6.26 8.54 0.72
CA GLU A 196 5.42 7.51 1.33
C GLU A 196 3.93 7.77 1.04
N THR A 197 3.18 6.71 0.73
CA THR A 197 1.73 6.72 0.53
C THR A 197 0.99 6.33 1.82
N ALA A 198 -0.33 6.53 1.85
CA ALA A 198 -1.15 6.10 2.99
C ALA A 198 -1.02 4.58 3.27
N ILE A 199 -0.85 3.76 2.23
CA ILE A 199 -0.69 2.31 2.37
C ILE A 199 0.69 1.96 2.95
N THR A 200 1.77 2.55 2.44
CA THR A 200 3.12 2.31 2.99
C THR A 200 3.23 2.77 4.44
N LEU A 201 2.60 3.90 4.78
CA LEU A 201 2.51 4.38 6.17
C LEU A 201 1.70 3.44 7.07
N SER A 202 0.68 2.77 6.55
CA SER A 202 -0.09 1.79 7.33
C SER A 202 0.73 0.54 7.69
N GLU A 203 1.78 0.22 6.94
CA GLU A 203 2.68 -0.92 7.22
C GLU A 203 3.43 -0.77 8.56
N LEU A 204 3.60 0.46 9.02
CA LEU A 204 4.19 0.75 10.33
C LEU A 204 3.26 0.40 11.50
N ASN A 205 1.98 0.14 11.22
CA ASN A 205 0.97 -0.16 12.22
C ASN A 205 0.59 -1.65 12.22
N GLN A 206 0.21 -2.16 13.38
CA GLN A 206 -0.31 -3.52 13.54
C GLN A 206 -1.61 -3.79 12.75
N ASN A 207 -2.27 -2.72 12.29
CA ASN A 207 -3.54 -2.76 11.55
C ASN A 207 -3.40 -2.74 10.02
N CYS A 208 -2.19 -2.88 9.49
CA CYS A 208 -1.90 -2.87 8.04
C CYS A 208 -2.89 -3.74 7.24
N ASN A 209 -3.14 -4.95 7.69
CA ASN A 209 -4.08 -5.86 7.04
C ASN A 209 -5.50 -5.31 6.90
N LEU A 210 -5.95 -4.46 7.82
CA LEU A 210 -7.30 -3.88 7.78
C LEU A 210 -7.37 -2.74 6.75
N PHE A 211 -6.32 -1.95 6.61
CA PHE A 211 -6.23 -0.91 5.57
C PHE A 211 -6.23 -1.53 4.17
N GLU A 212 -5.44 -2.58 3.96
CA GLU A 212 -5.43 -3.34 2.72
C GLU A 212 -6.80 -3.94 2.40
N LYS A 213 -7.50 -4.46 3.42
CA LYS A 213 -8.85 -4.99 3.27
C LYS A 213 -9.83 -3.91 2.80
N VAL A 214 -9.77 -2.70 3.38
CA VAL A 214 -10.60 -1.56 2.95
C VAL A 214 -10.35 -1.23 1.48
N MET A 215 -9.08 -1.16 1.07
CA MET A 215 -8.72 -0.88 -0.32
C MET A 215 -9.22 -1.95 -1.27
N LEU A 216 -9.12 -3.21 -0.86
CA LEU A 216 -9.60 -4.34 -1.64
C LEU A 216 -11.12 -4.29 -1.81
N GLU A 217 -11.86 -4.12 -0.72
CA GLU A 217 -13.33 -4.00 -0.73
C GLU A 217 -13.78 -2.85 -1.63
N PHE A 218 -13.17 -1.67 -1.49
CA PHE A 218 -13.48 -0.51 -2.32
C PHE A 218 -13.26 -0.79 -3.82
N THR A 219 -12.13 -1.38 -4.17
CA THR A 219 -11.81 -1.69 -5.57
C THR A 219 -12.77 -2.75 -6.14
N LEU A 220 -13.19 -3.70 -5.33
CA LEU A 220 -14.17 -4.71 -5.73
C LEU A 220 -15.55 -4.11 -5.95
N GLU A 221 -15.96 -3.11 -5.18
CA GLU A 221 -17.28 -2.47 -5.33
C GLU A 221 -17.31 -1.43 -6.45
N LYS A 222 -16.36 -0.52 -6.47
CA LYS A 222 -16.34 0.66 -7.36
C LYS A 222 -15.60 0.43 -8.67
N GLY A 223 -14.83 -0.67 -8.79
CA GLY A 223 -13.99 -0.93 -9.96
C GLY A 223 -12.74 -0.06 -10.00
N ASN A 224 -12.16 0.09 -11.18
CA ASN A 224 -10.85 0.74 -11.37
C ASN A 224 -10.90 2.29 -11.38
N GLN A 225 -11.99 2.90 -10.92
CA GLN A 225 -12.10 4.36 -10.90
C GLN A 225 -11.33 4.92 -9.70
N ASN A 226 -10.32 5.74 -9.97
CA ASN A 226 -9.53 6.59 -9.05
C ASN A 226 -8.52 5.92 -8.08
N THR A 227 -8.54 4.61 -7.83
CA THR A 227 -7.56 3.98 -6.92
C THR A 227 -6.43 3.26 -7.64
N GLY A 228 -6.40 3.34 -8.98
CA GLY A 228 -5.48 2.59 -9.82
C GLY A 228 -5.38 1.15 -9.34
N GLY A 229 -6.28 0.30 -9.75
CA GLY A 229 -6.44 -1.12 -9.43
C GLY A 229 -5.22 -1.98 -9.15
N PHE A 230 -4.13 -1.39 -9.34
CA PHE A 230 -2.77 -1.69 -9.05
C PHE A 230 -2.57 -2.22 -7.60
N TYR A 231 -3.01 -1.44 -6.58
CA TYR A 231 -2.77 -1.86 -5.20
C TYR A 231 -3.65 -3.01 -4.74
N ALA A 232 -4.89 -3.11 -5.23
CA ALA A 232 -5.81 -4.16 -4.82
C ALA A 232 -5.29 -5.56 -5.17
N LEU A 233 -4.76 -5.75 -6.38
CA LEU A 233 -4.23 -7.06 -6.81
C LEU A 233 -2.94 -7.42 -6.06
N HIS A 234 -2.08 -6.43 -5.77
CA HIS A 234 -0.87 -6.64 -4.98
C HIS A 234 -1.19 -6.95 -3.51
N CYS A 235 -2.13 -6.21 -2.91
CA CYS A 235 -2.61 -6.49 -1.56
C CYS A 235 -3.23 -7.88 -1.45
N ALA A 236 -4.09 -8.26 -2.40
CA ALA A 236 -4.68 -9.59 -2.45
C ALA A 236 -3.61 -10.69 -2.61
N ALA A 237 -2.59 -10.44 -3.42
CA ALA A 237 -1.47 -11.36 -3.63
C ALA A 237 -0.61 -11.53 -2.37
N ARG A 238 -0.31 -10.45 -1.65
CA ARG A 238 0.43 -10.48 -0.39
C ARG A 238 -0.34 -11.23 0.70
N ARG A 239 -1.65 -11.10 0.75
CA ARG A 239 -2.53 -11.77 1.72
C ARG A 239 -2.83 -13.24 1.38
N GLY A 240 -2.57 -13.67 0.17
CA GLY A 240 -2.94 -15.00 -0.30
C GLY A 240 -4.45 -15.18 -0.59
N ASP A 241 -5.16 -14.09 -0.85
CA ASP A 241 -6.62 -14.08 -1.06
C ASP A 241 -6.97 -14.52 -2.50
N LEU A 242 -7.28 -15.80 -2.65
CA LEU A 242 -7.60 -16.43 -3.93
C LEU A 242 -8.89 -15.86 -4.54
N ASP A 243 -9.90 -15.61 -3.71
CA ASP A 243 -11.21 -15.16 -4.18
C ASP A 243 -11.11 -13.72 -4.71
N ALA A 244 -10.41 -12.86 -3.98
CA ALA A 244 -10.16 -11.49 -4.41
C ALA A 244 -9.36 -11.42 -5.71
N VAL A 245 -8.30 -12.23 -5.86
CA VAL A 245 -7.50 -12.29 -7.11
C VAL A 245 -8.35 -12.79 -8.27
N THR A 246 -9.18 -13.82 -8.05
CA THR A 246 -10.08 -14.34 -9.08
C THR A 246 -11.09 -13.28 -9.53
N LEU A 247 -11.67 -12.55 -8.59
CA LEU A 247 -12.65 -11.51 -8.89
C LEU A 247 -12.02 -10.30 -9.59
N LEU A 248 -10.84 -9.85 -9.13
CA LEU A 248 -10.11 -8.75 -9.78
C LEU A 248 -9.71 -9.11 -11.21
N THR A 249 -9.19 -10.32 -11.43
CA THR A 249 -8.82 -10.78 -12.78
C THR A 249 -10.03 -10.92 -13.69
N SER A 250 -11.18 -11.38 -13.18
CA SER A 250 -12.43 -11.43 -13.96
C SER A 250 -12.93 -10.04 -14.38
N LYS A 251 -12.58 -9.00 -13.62
CA LYS A 251 -12.85 -7.59 -13.94
C LYS A 251 -11.81 -6.97 -14.90
N GLY A 252 -10.87 -7.75 -15.39
CA GLY A 252 -9.88 -7.31 -16.38
C GLY A 252 -8.63 -6.65 -15.82
N PHE A 253 -8.34 -6.82 -14.53
CA PHE A 253 -7.08 -6.34 -13.96
C PHE A 253 -5.91 -7.17 -14.50
N ASP A 254 -4.85 -6.49 -14.98
CA ASP A 254 -3.65 -7.13 -15.49
C ASP A 254 -2.83 -7.73 -14.34
N VAL A 255 -2.63 -9.05 -14.39
CA VAL A 255 -1.85 -9.80 -13.39
C VAL A 255 -0.36 -9.49 -13.41
N ASN A 256 0.13 -8.76 -14.41
CA ASN A 256 1.54 -8.43 -14.60
C ASN A 256 1.89 -6.98 -14.27
N VAL A 257 0.93 -6.17 -13.81
CA VAL A 257 1.19 -4.77 -13.42
C VAL A 257 2.23 -4.73 -12.31
N PRO A 258 3.34 -3.98 -12.46
CA PRO A 258 4.32 -3.78 -11.40
C PRO A 258 3.87 -2.69 -10.42
N ASP A 259 4.35 -2.74 -9.17
CA ASP A 259 4.24 -1.66 -8.19
C ASP A 259 5.37 -0.62 -8.33
N GLY A 260 5.46 0.34 -7.42
CA GLY A 260 6.49 1.39 -7.46
C GLY A 260 7.93 0.88 -7.30
N GLU A 261 8.10 -0.37 -6.84
CA GLU A 261 9.39 -1.06 -6.74
C GLU A 261 9.52 -2.20 -7.77
N ASP A 262 8.68 -2.20 -8.80
CA ASP A 262 8.59 -3.22 -9.85
C ASP A 262 8.20 -4.63 -9.35
N TYR A 263 7.58 -4.77 -8.16
CA TYR A 263 7.02 -6.05 -7.75
C TYR A 263 5.74 -6.35 -8.53
N THR A 264 5.64 -7.55 -9.07
CA THR A 264 4.38 -8.08 -9.62
C THR A 264 3.58 -8.82 -8.53
N PRO A 265 2.26 -9.01 -8.70
CA PRO A 265 1.47 -9.82 -7.77
C PRO A 265 2.05 -11.22 -7.55
N LEU A 266 2.58 -11.87 -8.60
CA LEU A 266 3.25 -13.17 -8.48
C LEU A 266 4.49 -13.12 -7.59
N MET A 267 5.28 -12.03 -7.65
CA MET A 267 6.45 -11.85 -6.78
C MET A 267 6.07 -11.74 -5.32
N LEU A 268 5.01 -10.99 -5.01
CA LEU A 268 4.52 -10.85 -3.63
C LEU A 268 3.95 -12.18 -3.11
N ALA A 269 3.11 -12.86 -3.89
CA ALA A 269 2.60 -14.18 -3.54
C ALA A 269 3.74 -15.21 -3.32
N ALA A 270 4.80 -15.12 -4.12
CA ALA A 270 5.97 -15.99 -4.01
C ALA A 270 6.80 -15.70 -2.75
N ARG A 271 6.97 -14.40 -2.41
CA ARG A 271 7.67 -13.95 -1.20
C ARG A 271 7.00 -14.45 0.06
N GLU A 272 5.68 -14.36 0.12
CA GLU A 272 4.88 -14.80 1.28
C GLU A 272 4.60 -16.31 1.28
N GLY A 273 4.95 -17.04 0.21
CA GLY A 273 4.83 -18.49 0.15
C GLY A 273 3.42 -19.01 -0.18
N HIS A 274 2.56 -18.19 -0.79
CA HIS A 274 1.19 -18.56 -1.16
C HIS A 274 1.12 -19.44 -2.39
N THR A 275 1.41 -20.74 -2.23
CA THR A 275 1.55 -21.71 -3.32
C THR A 275 0.32 -21.82 -4.22
N SER A 276 -0.88 -21.89 -3.64
CA SER A 276 -2.13 -21.98 -4.41
C SER A 276 -2.38 -20.73 -5.24
N LEU A 277 -2.06 -19.57 -4.66
CA LEU A 277 -2.20 -18.30 -5.36
C LEU A 277 -1.17 -18.15 -6.49
N CYS A 278 0.07 -18.61 -6.30
CA CYS A 278 1.06 -18.63 -7.38
C CYS A 278 0.58 -19.48 -8.57
N LYS A 279 -0.03 -20.66 -8.30
CA LYS A 279 -0.65 -21.48 -9.36
C LYS A 279 -1.76 -20.72 -10.09
N LEU A 280 -2.62 -20.06 -9.35
CA LEU A 280 -3.72 -19.26 -9.90
C LEU A 280 -3.21 -18.12 -10.78
N LEU A 281 -2.28 -17.30 -10.28
CA LEU A 281 -1.70 -16.19 -11.03
C LEU A 281 -0.99 -16.67 -12.31
N ILE A 282 -0.25 -17.78 -12.23
CA ILE A 282 0.39 -18.40 -13.40
C ILE A 282 -0.66 -18.86 -14.43
N SER A 283 -1.78 -19.43 -13.98
CA SER A 283 -2.88 -19.84 -14.87
C SER A 283 -3.53 -18.66 -15.59
N TYR A 284 -3.51 -17.48 -14.97
CA TYR A 284 -3.94 -16.20 -15.58
C TYR A 284 -2.84 -15.52 -16.41
N GLY A 285 -1.69 -16.14 -16.60
CA GLY A 285 -0.62 -15.64 -17.47
C GLY A 285 0.43 -14.77 -16.78
N ALA A 286 0.59 -14.89 -15.46
CA ALA A 286 1.65 -14.17 -14.75
C ALA A 286 3.05 -14.52 -15.25
N HIS A 287 3.91 -13.52 -15.38
CA HIS A 287 5.26 -13.65 -15.90
C HIS A 287 6.25 -14.05 -14.79
N CYS A 288 6.71 -15.33 -14.82
CA CYS A 288 7.68 -15.83 -13.84
C CYS A 288 9.09 -15.23 -13.96
N ASN A 289 9.41 -14.62 -15.13
CA ASN A 289 10.74 -14.04 -15.43
C ASN A 289 10.80 -12.51 -15.19
N ALA A 290 9.71 -11.86 -14.80
CA ALA A 290 9.71 -10.45 -14.45
C ALA A 290 10.74 -10.21 -13.32
N LYS A 291 11.36 -9.03 -13.33
CA LYS A 291 12.36 -8.62 -12.32
C LYS A 291 11.89 -7.33 -11.65
N ASN A 292 12.03 -7.26 -10.34
CA ASN A 292 11.81 -6.02 -9.60
C ASN A 292 13.01 -5.06 -9.77
N ALA A 293 12.93 -3.87 -9.17
CA ALA A 293 13.98 -2.86 -9.19
C ALA A 293 15.34 -3.37 -8.66
N ARG A 294 15.35 -4.43 -7.83
CA ARG A 294 16.55 -5.09 -7.31
C ARG A 294 17.05 -6.24 -8.19
N GLY A 295 16.40 -6.48 -9.35
CA GLY A 295 16.73 -7.58 -10.23
C GLY A 295 16.27 -8.96 -9.76
N GLU A 296 15.44 -9.04 -8.71
CA GLU A 296 14.94 -10.29 -8.14
C GLU A 296 13.71 -10.77 -8.93
N THR A 297 13.63 -12.09 -9.14
CA THR A 297 12.48 -12.75 -9.77
C THR A 297 11.60 -13.40 -8.70
N ALA A 298 10.36 -13.79 -9.07
CA ALA A 298 9.46 -14.54 -8.19
C ALA A 298 10.12 -15.82 -7.64
N LEU A 299 10.95 -16.51 -8.45
CA LEU A 299 11.69 -17.69 -8.02
C LEU A 299 12.74 -17.37 -6.94
N LEU A 300 13.51 -16.29 -7.12
CA LEU A 300 14.51 -15.86 -6.13
C LEU A 300 13.85 -15.46 -4.82
N LEU A 301 12.72 -14.75 -4.87
CA LEU A 301 11.95 -14.35 -3.70
C LEU A 301 11.38 -15.56 -2.96
N ALA A 302 10.84 -16.56 -3.68
CA ALA A 302 10.37 -17.79 -3.08
C ALA A 302 11.50 -18.54 -2.34
N ARG A 303 12.71 -18.62 -2.90
CA ARG A 303 13.88 -19.23 -2.28
C ARG A 303 14.34 -18.48 -1.03
N LYS A 304 14.35 -17.15 -1.10
CA LYS A 304 14.87 -16.28 -0.03
C LYS A 304 13.96 -16.24 1.19
N PHE A 305 12.66 -16.16 0.99
CA PHE A 305 11.70 -15.87 2.06
C PHE A 305 10.80 -17.05 2.43
N ALA A 306 10.41 -17.91 1.49
CA ALA A 306 9.54 -19.06 1.77
C ALA A 306 10.27 -20.30 2.32
N GLY A 307 11.58 -20.22 2.51
CA GLY A 307 12.39 -21.21 3.24
C GLY A 307 12.35 -22.65 2.70
N GLY A 308 12.05 -22.83 1.41
CA GLY A 308 12.07 -24.17 0.74
C GLY A 308 11.00 -25.16 1.22
N LYS A 309 10.24 -24.82 2.26
CA LYS A 309 9.20 -25.72 2.82
C LYS A 309 7.85 -25.62 2.12
N ASN A 310 7.61 -24.52 1.42
CA ASN A 310 6.36 -24.30 0.69
C ASN A 310 6.56 -24.69 -0.77
N GLY A 311 5.60 -25.40 -1.35
CA GLY A 311 5.64 -25.86 -2.75
C GLY A 311 5.74 -24.75 -3.82
N THR A 312 5.85 -23.48 -3.40
CA THR A 312 5.88 -22.28 -4.26
C THR A 312 7.04 -22.30 -5.24
N GLU A 313 8.26 -22.59 -4.77
CA GLU A 313 9.43 -22.76 -5.64
C GLU A 313 9.16 -23.83 -6.70
N GLY A 314 8.56 -24.95 -6.27
CA GLY A 314 8.21 -26.05 -7.16
C GLY A 314 7.27 -25.64 -8.27
N VAL A 315 6.23 -24.88 -7.97
CA VAL A 315 5.23 -24.40 -8.94
C VAL A 315 5.85 -23.45 -9.96
N ILE A 316 6.68 -22.50 -9.52
CA ILE A 316 7.36 -21.56 -10.42
C ILE A 316 8.36 -22.30 -11.32
N LEU A 317 9.11 -23.25 -10.75
CA LEU A 317 10.03 -24.10 -11.53
C LEU A 317 9.30 -24.98 -12.55
N ASP A 318 8.11 -25.50 -12.22
CA ASP A 318 7.30 -26.28 -13.16
C ASP A 318 6.88 -25.43 -14.36
N GLU A 319 6.42 -24.20 -14.14
CA GLU A 319 6.03 -23.29 -15.22
C GLU A 319 7.25 -22.88 -16.08
N LEU A 320 8.37 -22.51 -15.45
CA LEU A 320 9.60 -22.16 -16.16
C LEU A 320 10.11 -23.35 -17.00
N ALA A 321 10.07 -24.55 -16.43
CA ALA A 321 10.48 -25.78 -17.11
C ALA A 321 9.55 -26.13 -18.29
N CYS A 322 8.23 -25.99 -18.13
CA CYS A 322 7.25 -26.17 -19.20
C CYS A 322 7.46 -25.17 -20.32
N LYS A 323 7.60 -23.86 -20.01
CA LYS A 323 7.88 -22.83 -21.01
C LYS A 323 9.17 -23.08 -21.76
N LEU A 324 10.25 -23.47 -21.06
CA LEU A 324 11.53 -23.79 -21.69
C LEU A 324 11.39 -24.94 -22.69
N VAL A 325 10.77 -26.03 -22.27
CA VAL A 325 10.67 -27.25 -23.08
C VAL A 325 9.73 -27.08 -24.28
N LEU A 326 8.61 -26.36 -24.11
CA LEU A 326 7.64 -26.12 -25.18
C LEU A 326 8.09 -25.01 -26.14
N GLY A 327 8.70 -23.94 -25.63
CA GLY A 327 9.27 -22.87 -26.46
C GLY A 327 10.53 -23.30 -27.20
N GLY A 328 11.28 -24.19 -26.58
CA GLY A 328 12.52 -24.73 -27.09
C GLY A 328 13.73 -23.80 -26.88
N ALA A 329 14.91 -24.38 -26.83
CA ALA A 329 16.17 -23.64 -26.79
C ALA A 329 17.27 -24.40 -27.50
N TYR A 330 18.37 -23.72 -27.78
CA TYR A 330 19.54 -24.36 -28.36
C TYR A 330 20.30 -25.15 -27.30
N VAL A 331 20.67 -26.39 -27.68
CA VAL A 331 21.46 -27.32 -26.86
C VAL A 331 22.51 -28.03 -27.73
N GLN A 332 23.59 -28.42 -27.15
CA GLN A 332 24.61 -29.27 -27.84
C GLN A 332 24.18 -30.72 -27.71
N LYS A 333 23.89 -31.35 -28.84
CA LYS A 333 23.54 -32.76 -28.92
C LYS A 333 24.79 -33.59 -29.20
N HIS A 334 25.10 -34.57 -28.34
CA HIS A 334 26.18 -35.48 -28.57
C HIS A 334 25.85 -36.54 -29.63
N THR A 335 26.87 -36.96 -30.36
CA THR A 335 26.78 -38.08 -31.30
C THR A 335 26.57 -39.40 -30.58
N LYS A 336 26.15 -40.43 -31.31
CA LYS A 336 25.94 -41.78 -30.78
C LYS A 336 27.22 -42.28 -30.08
N CYS A 337 27.12 -42.67 -28.84
CA CYS A 337 28.22 -43.12 -28.02
C CYS A 337 29.33 -42.09 -27.72
N GLY A 338 29.13 -40.80 -27.99
CA GLY A 338 30.07 -39.71 -27.62
C GLY A 338 31.39 -39.69 -28.43
N LYS A 339 31.46 -40.37 -29.56
CA LYS A 339 32.69 -40.50 -30.37
C LYS A 339 32.95 -39.36 -31.38
N GLY A 340 32.19 -38.27 -31.37
CA GLY A 340 32.34 -37.12 -32.27
C GLY A 340 32.01 -35.83 -31.56
N HIS A 341 32.25 -34.69 -32.29
CA HIS A 341 31.94 -33.37 -31.77
C HIS A 341 30.44 -33.19 -31.58
N PRO A 342 30.02 -32.56 -30.47
CA PRO A 342 28.60 -32.20 -30.28
C PRO A 342 28.15 -31.20 -31.30
N HIS A 343 26.85 -31.24 -31.66
CA HIS A 343 26.23 -30.36 -32.63
C HIS A 343 25.16 -29.50 -31.97
N LEU A 344 25.18 -28.22 -32.25
CA LEU A 344 24.13 -27.28 -31.77
C LEU A 344 22.79 -27.64 -32.45
N LYS A 345 21.75 -27.85 -31.64
CA LYS A 345 20.39 -28.17 -32.08
C LYS A 345 19.37 -27.39 -31.29
N GLN A 346 18.32 -26.91 -31.96
CA GLN A 346 17.16 -26.40 -31.27
C GLN A 346 16.33 -27.58 -30.78
N LEU A 347 16.20 -27.71 -29.46
CA LEU A 347 15.45 -28.75 -28.79
C LEU A 347 14.10 -28.17 -28.32
N ARG A 348 13.00 -28.82 -28.67
CA ARG A 348 11.66 -28.46 -28.18
C ARG A 348 10.79 -29.71 -28.07
N MET A 349 9.73 -29.60 -27.27
CA MET A 349 8.77 -30.69 -27.07
C MET A 349 7.37 -30.28 -27.58
N LEU A 350 6.67 -31.22 -28.20
CA LEU A 350 5.30 -31.03 -28.65
C LEU A 350 4.35 -31.45 -27.51
N ARG A 351 3.51 -30.52 -27.05
CA ARG A 351 2.63 -30.73 -25.89
C ARG A 351 1.62 -31.88 -26.07
N SER A 352 1.10 -32.03 -27.29
CA SER A 352 0.02 -33.00 -27.58
C SER A 352 0.47 -34.45 -27.71
N SER A 353 1.78 -34.70 -27.80
CA SER A 353 2.28 -36.03 -28.15
C SER A 353 3.47 -36.51 -27.32
N GLY A 354 3.98 -35.71 -26.39
CA GLY A 354 5.19 -36.05 -25.63
C GLY A 354 6.43 -36.23 -26.51
N VAL A 355 6.40 -35.76 -27.75
CA VAL A 355 7.47 -35.90 -28.74
C VAL A 355 8.53 -34.83 -28.57
N LEU A 356 9.75 -35.20 -28.36
CA LEU A 356 10.91 -34.32 -28.36
C LEU A 356 11.48 -34.19 -29.77
N CYS A 357 11.62 -32.95 -30.24
CA CYS A 357 12.08 -32.60 -31.57
C CYS A 357 13.43 -31.87 -31.53
N TRP A 358 14.40 -32.23 -32.38
CA TRP A 358 15.66 -31.52 -32.57
C TRP A 358 16.01 -31.36 -34.03
N GLY A 359 15.50 -30.31 -34.68
CA GLY A 359 15.68 -29.98 -36.09
C GLY A 359 14.42 -30.24 -36.92
N GLN A 360 14.52 -29.96 -38.22
CA GLN A 360 13.34 -29.88 -39.12
C GLN A 360 12.82 -31.23 -39.63
N SER A 361 13.60 -32.30 -39.54
CA SER A 361 13.25 -33.64 -40.09
C SER A 361 12.42 -34.46 -39.12
N SER A 362 11.32 -35.04 -39.55
CA SER A 362 10.48 -35.98 -38.79
C SER A 362 11.25 -37.20 -38.23
N ARG A 363 12.36 -37.61 -38.87
CA ARG A 363 13.24 -38.67 -38.38
C ARG A 363 13.98 -38.31 -37.08
N ARG A 364 13.94 -37.03 -36.67
CA ARG A 364 14.55 -36.48 -35.46
C ARG A 364 13.53 -36.25 -34.35
N ASN A 365 12.32 -36.74 -34.50
CA ASN A 365 11.28 -36.70 -33.53
C ASN A 365 11.26 -38.00 -32.75
N VAL A 366 11.33 -37.92 -31.44
CA VAL A 366 11.33 -39.12 -30.58
C VAL A 366 10.33 -38.99 -29.45
N LEU A 367 9.64 -40.07 -29.18
CA LEU A 367 8.83 -40.18 -27.99
C LEU A 367 9.74 -40.37 -26.77
N CYS A 368 9.62 -39.50 -25.79
CA CYS A 368 10.36 -39.55 -24.57
C CYS A 368 9.70 -40.51 -23.59
N ARG A 369 10.44 -41.41 -23.01
CA ARG A 369 10.04 -42.24 -21.86
C ARG A 369 10.46 -41.60 -20.57
N GLU A 370 11.70 -41.12 -20.51
CA GLU A 370 12.30 -40.55 -19.30
C GLU A 370 13.41 -39.56 -19.65
N ALA A 371 13.61 -38.57 -18.75
CA ALA A 371 14.78 -37.69 -18.79
C ALA A 371 15.53 -37.78 -17.46
N VAL A 372 16.86 -37.79 -17.53
CA VAL A 372 17.73 -37.96 -16.37
C VAL A 372 18.93 -37.03 -16.47
N LEU A 373 19.37 -36.48 -15.35
CA LEU A 373 20.58 -35.64 -15.29
C LEU A 373 21.85 -36.49 -15.48
N GLY A 374 22.84 -35.86 -16.10
CA GLY A 374 24.18 -36.43 -16.29
C GLY A 374 24.32 -37.44 -17.42
N PRO A 375 25.53 -37.86 -17.67
CA PRO A 375 25.88 -38.84 -18.72
C PRO A 375 25.49 -40.27 -18.34
N SER A 376 25.29 -41.13 -19.36
CA SER A 376 25.14 -42.54 -19.17
C SER A 376 26.51 -43.23 -18.86
N SER A 377 26.46 -44.42 -18.31
CA SER A 377 27.66 -45.21 -18.07
C SER A 377 28.48 -45.52 -19.36
N THR A 378 27.77 -45.65 -20.48
CA THR A 378 28.38 -45.88 -21.79
C THR A 378 29.10 -44.61 -22.29
N LEU A 379 28.52 -43.43 -22.12
CA LEU A 379 29.15 -42.17 -22.51
C LEU A 379 30.37 -41.86 -21.62
N ARG A 380 30.29 -42.11 -20.31
CA ARG A 380 31.40 -41.95 -19.38
C ARG A 380 32.60 -42.80 -19.80
N ARG A 381 32.37 -44.07 -20.10
CA ARG A 381 33.40 -45.01 -20.49
C ARG A 381 34.15 -44.58 -21.76
N ASN A 382 33.41 -44.03 -22.75
CA ASN A 382 34.00 -43.61 -24.01
C ASN A 382 34.73 -42.25 -23.94
N ARG A 383 34.46 -41.43 -22.91
CA ARG A 383 35.07 -40.09 -22.71
C ARG A 383 36.14 -40.06 -21.60
N HIS A 384 36.36 -41.15 -20.88
CA HIS A 384 37.37 -41.19 -19.82
C HIS A 384 38.79 -40.79 -20.29
N ASN A 385 39.07 -40.94 -21.58
CA ASN A 385 40.37 -40.57 -22.18
C ASN A 385 40.44 -39.08 -22.64
N THR A 386 39.37 -38.29 -22.57
CA THR A 386 39.33 -36.89 -23.06
C THR A 386 39.15 -35.83 -21.98
N GLY A 387 39.08 -36.22 -20.69
CA GLY A 387 38.92 -35.28 -19.57
C GLY A 387 37.53 -34.68 -19.43
N ASP A 388 36.62 -34.79 -20.41
CA ASP A 388 35.32 -34.14 -20.47
C ASP A 388 34.16 -34.97 -19.90
N ALA A 389 34.43 -35.84 -18.95
CA ALA A 389 33.42 -36.81 -18.46
C ALA A 389 32.28 -36.16 -17.66
N GLU A 390 32.46 -34.98 -17.14
CA GLU A 390 31.46 -34.23 -16.32
C GLU A 390 31.28 -32.79 -16.84
N GLU A 391 30.61 -32.63 -18.00
CA GLU A 391 30.18 -31.30 -18.43
C GLU A 391 29.02 -30.82 -17.57
N PRO A 392 29.17 -29.72 -16.84
CA PRO A 392 28.05 -29.13 -16.09
C PRO A 392 26.95 -28.72 -17.08
N GLY A 393 25.74 -29.23 -16.90
CA GLY A 393 24.63 -28.97 -17.82
C GLY A 393 24.26 -30.14 -18.74
N MET A 394 24.87 -31.30 -18.53
CA MET A 394 24.51 -32.50 -19.30
C MET A 394 23.26 -33.20 -18.75
N PHE A 395 22.37 -33.58 -19.67
CA PHE A 395 21.23 -34.44 -19.39
C PHE A 395 21.04 -35.48 -20.53
N ARG A 396 20.36 -36.55 -20.22
CA ARG A 396 20.01 -37.58 -21.22
C ARG A 396 18.53 -37.86 -21.26
N VAL A 397 18.05 -38.19 -22.43
CA VAL A 397 16.67 -38.59 -22.69
C VAL A 397 16.67 -40.06 -23.13
N LEU A 398 15.85 -40.86 -22.43
CA LEU A 398 15.55 -42.23 -22.83
C LEU A 398 14.27 -42.18 -23.70
N THR A 399 14.39 -42.78 -24.88
CA THR A 399 13.26 -42.91 -25.81
C THR A 399 12.47 -44.19 -25.52
N THR A 400 11.25 -44.27 -26.01
CA THR A 400 10.40 -45.47 -25.95
C THR A 400 11.05 -46.71 -26.62
N LYS A 401 12.01 -46.49 -27.53
CA LYS A 401 12.79 -47.51 -28.20
C LYS A 401 14.11 -47.86 -27.45
N ASN A 402 14.19 -47.50 -26.17
CA ASN A 402 15.37 -47.70 -25.31
C ASN A 402 16.68 -47.08 -25.86
N ARG A 403 16.58 -46.01 -26.63
CA ARG A 403 17.73 -45.25 -27.13
C ARG A 403 18.02 -44.12 -26.19
N GLU A 404 19.31 -43.90 -25.86
CA GLU A 404 19.77 -42.75 -25.09
C GLU A 404 20.27 -41.64 -26.02
N VAL A 405 19.82 -40.42 -25.75
CA VAL A 405 20.28 -39.21 -26.43
C VAL A 405 20.76 -38.21 -25.39
N HIS A 406 22.00 -37.73 -25.55
CA HIS A 406 22.64 -36.83 -24.62
C HIS A 406 22.64 -35.39 -25.14
N PHE A 407 22.34 -34.46 -24.28
CA PHE A 407 22.34 -33.05 -24.55
C PHE A 407 23.11 -32.30 -23.46
N VAL A 408 23.72 -31.17 -23.85
CA VAL A 408 24.37 -30.21 -22.93
C VAL A 408 23.75 -28.85 -23.17
N CYS A 409 23.32 -28.16 -22.11
CA CYS A 409 22.82 -26.85 -22.17
C CYS A 409 23.82 -25.82 -21.64
N GLU A 410 23.87 -24.63 -22.27
CA GLU A 410 24.81 -23.56 -21.92
C GLU A 410 24.57 -22.99 -20.52
N GLY A 411 23.37 -23.07 -19.97
CA GLY A 411 23.04 -22.62 -18.62
C GLY A 411 23.51 -23.54 -17.48
N GLY A 412 24.37 -24.52 -17.75
CA GLY A 412 24.94 -25.42 -16.72
C GLY A 412 23.92 -26.33 -16.05
N SER A 413 24.22 -26.74 -14.81
CA SER A 413 23.43 -27.74 -14.05
C SER A 413 21.98 -27.28 -13.80
N GLU A 414 21.73 -25.99 -13.55
CA GLU A 414 20.38 -25.47 -13.28
C GLU A 414 19.50 -25.55 -14.53
N ALA A 415 20.03 -25.21 -15.70
CA ALA A 415 19.30 -25.33 -16.96
C ALA A 415 19.01 -26.80 -17.30
N ALA A 416 19.95 -27.73 -17.03
CA ALA A 416 19.71 -29.14 -17.21
C ALA A 416 18.61 -29.68 -16.30
N LYS A 417 18.55 -29.22 -15.04
CA LYS A 417 17.48 -29.58 -14.11
C LYS A 417 16.11 -29.11 -14.64
N LEU A 418 16.02 -27.88 -15.20
CA LEU A 418 14.79 -27.37 -15.80
C LEU A 418 14.37 -28.20 -17.02
N TRP A 419 15.31 -28.57 -17.91
CA TRP A 419 15.02 -29.44 -19.04
C TRP A 419 14.46 -30.79 -18.61
N VAL A 420 15.11 -31.45 -17.66
CA VAL A 420 14.68 -32.76 -17.12
C VAL A 420 13.31 -32.64 -16.47
N ARG A 421 13.07 -31.58 -15.70
CA ARG A 421 11.81 -31.34 -15.03
C ARG A 421 10.69 -31.11 -16.04
N GLY A 422 10.90 -30.25 -17.02
CA GLY A 422 9.89 -29.92 -18.04
C GLY A 422 9.55 -31.13 -18.93
N ILE A 423 10.55 -31.91 -19.34
CA ILE A 423 10.31 -33.16 -20.08
C ILE A 423 9.45 -34.14 -19.26
N LYS A 424 9.76 -34.30 -17.97
CA LYS A 424 8.97 -35.18 -17.08
C LYS A 424 7.54 -34.72 -16.89
N LEU A 425 7.32 -33.40 -16.78
CA LEU A 425 5.99 -32.82 -16.62
C LEU A 425 5.14 -33.02 -17.88
N VAL A 426 5.70 -32.75 -19.05
CA VAL A 426 4.99 -32.91 -20.33
C VAL A 426 4.72 -34.37 -20.66
N THR A 427 5.64 -35.28 -20.33
CA THR A 427 5.45 -36.74 -20.55
C THR A 427 4.47 -37.40 -19.61
N ARG A 428 4.27 -36.87 -18.38
CA ARG A 428 3.27 -37.39 -17.42
C ARG A 428 1.85 -36.88 -17.71
N GLY A 429 1.70 -35.82 -18.47
CA GLY A 429 0.41 -35.24 -18.85
C GLY A 429 -0.14 -35.77 -20.18
N VAL A 430 0.54 -36.73 -20.78
CA VAL A 430 0.15 -37.47 -21.96
C VAL A 430 -0.09 -38.93 -21.55
#